data_ee197cb97393c9ac5ba1c93a443c057f
#
_entry.id   ee197cb97393c9ac5ba1c93a443c057f
#
_cell.length_a   1.000
_cell.length_b   1.000
_cell.length_c   1.000
_cell.angle_alpha   90.00
_cell.angle_beta   90.00
_cell.angle_gamma   90.00
#
_symmetry.space_group_name_H-M   'P 1'
#
loop_
_entity.id
_entity.type
_entity.pdbx_description
1 polymer ?
#
loop_
_entity_poly.entity_id
_entity_poly.type
_entity_poly.pdbx_seq_one_letter_code
_entity_poly.pdbx_strand_id
1 'polypeptide(L)'
;MPHIENENRADAQMRMTPTEKPSSEIVCLVDDDPLVLRSTGLLLASEGFVVRQFDNGEDFIDYVASHKVPLVVLDIWMEEMTGLEVLARLCAMSPQTHVVVITGREDTAARVTAMQIGTVAYLIKPFDDEQFLEVVHHALGHPPKSSSRKP
;
A
#
# COMPACT_ATOMS: atom_id res chain seq x y z
N MET A 1 17.63 -28.71 -25.96
CA MET A 1 16.53 -28.23 -25.82
C MET A 1 16.22 -27.58 -24.58
N PRO A 2 16.99 -26.67 -24.21
CA PRO A 2 16.77 -25.93 -23.00
C PRO A 2 15.47 -25.18 -22.99
N HIS A 3 15.00 -24.77 -24.14
CA HIS A 3 13.78 -23.98 -24.13
C HIS A 3 12.57 -24.80 -23.74
N ILE A 4 12.65 -26.11 -23.84
CA ILE A 4 11.53 -26.91 -23.41
C ILE A 4 11.38 -26.82 -21.91
N GLU A 5 12.48 -26.76 -21.19
CA GLU A 5 12.38 -26.63 -19.77
C GLU A 5 11.79 -25.31 -19.39
N ASN A 6 12.13 -24.26 -20.13
CA ASN A 6 11.58 -22.96 -19.83
C ASN A 6 10.07 -22.95 -20.00
N GLU A 7 9.61 -23.61 -21.01
CA GLU A 7 8.17 -23.66 -21.22
C GLU A 7 7.48 -24.38 -20.09
N ASN A 8 8.09 -25.43 -19.60
CA ASN A 8 7.48 -26.18 -18.51
C ASN A 8 7.40 -25.33 -17.26
N ARG A 9 8.42 -24.53 -17.02
CA ARG A 9 8.37 -23.69 -15.84
C ARG A 9 7.29 -22.66 -15.95
N ALA A 10 7.12 -22.09 -17.11
CA ALA A 10 6.07 -21.10 -17.28
C ALA A 10 4.71 -21.73 -17.08
N ASP A 11 4.52 -22.92 -17.58
CA ASP A 11 3.24 -23.56 -17.41
C ASP A 11 2.98 -23.85 -15.95
N ALA A 12 3.99 -24.30 -15.24
CA ALA A 12 3.82 -24.61 -13.85
C ALA A 12 3.44 -23.37 -13.07
N GLN A 13 4.05 -22.25 -13.39
CA GLN A 13 3.72 -21.04 -12.71
C GLN A 13 2.30 -20.63 -12.98
N MET A 14 1.89 -20.72 -14.19
CA MET A 14 0.55 -20.32 -14.51
C MET A 14 -0.47 -21.19 -13.83
N ARG A 15 -0.20 -22.44 -13.70
CA ARG A 15 -1.16 -23.30 -13.04
C ARG A 15 -1.26 -23.01 -11.57
N MET A 16 -0.19 -22.55 -10.96
CA MET A 16 -0.25 -22.31 -9.56
C MET A 16 -0.86 -21.06 -9.19
N THR A 17 -0.69 -20.04 -9.98
CA THR A 17 -1.09 -18.76 -9.56
C THR A 17 -2.53 -18.51 -9.44
N PRO A 18 -3.40 -19.16 -10.14
CA PRO A 18 -4.76 -18.70 -10.13
C PRO A 18 -5.33 -18.53 -8.76
N THR A 19 -5.04 -19.36 -7.86
CA THR A 19 -5.68 -19.25 -6.61
C THR A 19 -4.84 -18.61 -5.59
N GLU A 20 -3.62 -18.63 -5.80
CA GLU A 20 -2.83 -18.10 -4.89
C GLU A 20 -2.54 -16.81 -4.94
N LYS A 21 -2.38 -16.36 -5.33
CA LYS A 21 -1.95 -15.30 -5.21
C LYS A 21 -1.66 -14.24 -5.47
N PRO A 22 -1.65 -13.63 -5.55
CA PRO A 22 -1.65 -12.36 -5.77
C PRO A 22 -0.60 -11.65 -5.29
N SER A 23 -0.15 -11.92 -4.60
CA SER A 23 0.70 -11.28 -4.07
C SER A 23 1.76 -10.61 -4.60
N SER A 24 2.15 -10.46 -5.64
CA SER A 24 3.25 -9.69 -6.08
C SER A 24 2.93 -8.22 -6.17
N GLU A 25 1.79 -7.81 -5.75
CA GLU A 25 1.49 -6.39 -5.79
C GLU A 25 2.40 -5.61 -4.85
N ILE A 26 2.82 -4.45 -5.30
CA ILE A 26 3.70 -3.59 -4.51
C ILE A 26 2.88 -2.64 -3.66
N VAL A 27 3.21 -2.60 -2.38
CA VAL A 27 2.62 -1.63 -1.47
C VAL A 27 3.76 -0.80 -0.92
N CYS A 28 3.67 0.50 -1.07
CA CYS A 28 4.69 1.40 -0.55
C CYS A 28 4.26 1.92 0.81
N LEU A 29 5.22 2.05 1.72
CA LEU A 29 4.98 2.64 3.03
C LEU A 29 5.81 3.89 3.14
N VAL A 30 5.21 4.99 3.55
CA VAL A 30 5.92 6.26 3.72
C VAL A 30 5.64 6.77 5.13
N ASP A 31 6.64 6.75 5.99
CA ASP A 31 6.50 7.14 7.38
C ASP A 31 7.90 7.40 7.91
N ASP A 32 8.11 8.46 8.65
CA ASP A 32 9.45 8.74 9.14
C ASP A 32 9.76 8.02 10.46
N ASP A 33 8.85 7.21 10.96
CA ASP A 33 9.08 6.44 12.16
C ASP A 33 9.55 5.03 11.77
N PRO A 34 10.78 4.67 12.06
CA PRO A 34 11.31 3.37 11.65
C PRO A 34 10.57 2.20 12.27
N LEU A 35 9.99 2.38 13.45
CA LEU A 35 9.25 1.28 14.05
C LEU A 35 7.96 1.01 13.31
N VAL A 36 7.30 2.05 12.86
CA VAL A 36 6.09 1.90 12.07
C VAL A 36 6.41 1.24 10.74
N LEU A 37 7.48 1.68 10.09
CA LEU A 37 7.88 1.07 8.82
C LEU A 37 8.15 -0.42 9.00
N ARG A 38 8.83 -0.77 10.07
CA ARG A 38 9.16 -2.15 10.28
C ARG A 38 7.94 -3.01 10.59
N SER A 39 7.14 -2.59 11.54
CA SER A 39 6.01 -3.41 11.96
C SER A 39 4.94 -3.49 10.88
N THR A 40 4.64 -2.37 10.24
CA THR A 40 3.64 -2.37 9.18
C THR A 40 4.14 -3.13 7.97
N GLY A 41 5.44 -2.99 7.69
CA GLY A 41 6.03 -3.71 6.58
C GLY A 41 5.98 -5.21 6.76
N LEU A 42 6.25 -5.69 7.97
CA LEU A 42 6.18 -7.11 8.24
C LEU A 42 4.75 -7.63 8.09
N LEU A 43 3.80 -6.84 8.56
CA LEU A 43 2.41 -7.23 8.47
C LEU A 43 1.99 -7.37 7.01
N LEU A 44 2.34 -6.41 6.18
CA LEU A 44 1.99 -6.47 4.77
C LEU A 44 2.72 -7.61 4.07
N ALA A 45 3.97 -7.82 4.41
CA ALA A 45 4.73 -8.91 3.80
C ALA A 45 4.11 -10.26 4.15
N SER A 46 3.54 -10.37 5.33
CA SER A 46 2.91 -11.63 5.73
C SER A 46 1.68 -11.93 4.89
N GLU A 47 1.11 -10.92 4.23
CA GLU A 47 -0.03 -11.12 3.35
C GLU A 47 0.42 -11.36 1.91
N GLY A 48 1.71 -11.42 1.67
CA GLY A 48 2.21 -11.70 0.34
C GLY A 48 2.56 -10.48 -0.49
N PHE A 49 2.41 -9.29 0.05
CA PHE A 49 2.73 -8.09 -0.70
C PHE A 49 4.22 -7.86 -0.79
N VAL A 50 4.65 -7.22 -1.85
CA VAL A 50 6.03 -6.75 -1.98
C VAL A 50 6.05 -5.34 -1.41
N VAL A 51 6.79 -5.15 -0.33
CA VAL A 51 6.75 -3.88 0.39
C VAL A 51 7.97 -3.04 0.08
N ARG A 52 7.76 -1.77 -0.20
CA ARG A 52 8.84 -0.80 -0.39
C ARG A 52 8.66 0.28 0.65
N GLN A 53 9.70 0.56 1.42
CA GLN A 53 9.61 1.48 2.53
C GLN A 53 10.38 2.75 2.27
N PHE A 54 9.80 3.88 2.63
CA PHE A 54 10.42 5.18 2.48
C PHE A 54 10.25 5.95 3.77
N ASP A 55 11.33 6.55 4.27
CA ASP A 55 11.22 7.32 5.51
C ASP A 55 11.05 8.80 5.25
N ASN A 56 10.83 9.18 4.00
CA ASN A 56 10.57 10.57 3.66
C ASN A 56 9.80 10.64 2.35
N GLY A 57 9.14 11.74 2.12
CA GLY A 57 8.28 11.90 0.95
C GLY A 57 9.05 12.05 -0.35
N GLU A 58 10.21 12.70 -0.31
CA GLU A 58 10.97 12.95 -1.54
C GLU A 58 11.39 11.64 -2.20
N ASP A 59 11.90 10.71 -1.43
CA ASP A 59 12.35 9.44 -1.99
C ASP A 59 11.17 8.67 -2.57
N PHE A 60 10.02 8.75 -1.92
CA PHE A 60 8.84 8.07 -2.44
C PHE A 60 8.40 8.69 -3.76
N ILE A 61 8.37 10.02 -3.82
CA ILE A 61 7.97 10.70 -5.05
C ILE A 61 8.94 10.32 -6.18
N ASP A 62 10.23 10.25 -5.90
CA ASP A 62 11.20 9.85 -6.90
C ASP A 62 10.91 8.43 -7.40
N TYR A 63 10.54 7.55 -6.50
CA TYR A 63 10.25 6.17 -6.86
C TYR A 63 9.03 6.10 -7.77
N VAL A 64 7.99 6.85 -7.44
CA VAL A 64 6.75 6.81 -8.20
C VAL A 64 6.96 7.35 -9.62
N ALA A 65 7.94 8.23 -9.79
CA ALA A 65 8.21 8.80 -11.10
C ALA A 65 8.57 7.73 -12.13
N SER A 66 9.08 6.58 -11.68
CA SER A 66 9.49 5.55 -12.61
C SER A 66 8.94 4.17 -12.29
N HIS A 67 8.04 4.05 -11.34
CA HIS A 67 7.47 2.74 -10.98
C HIS A 67 5.97 2.86 -10.81
N LYS A 68 5.26 1.82 -11.18
CA LYS A 68 3.84 1.79 -10.92
C LYS A 68 3.61 1.34 -9.51
N VAL A 69 2.81 2.06 -8.78
CA VAL A 69 2.55 1.78 -7.38
C VAL A 69 1.04 1.63 -7.19
N PRO A 70 0.55 0.43 -6.98
CA PRO A 70 -0.89 0.24 -6.79
C PRO A 70 -1.41 0.90 -5.53
N LEU A 71 -0.63 0.88 -4.46
CA LEU A 71 -1.09 1.40 -3.19
C LEU A 71 0.05 1.96 -2.37
N VAL A 72 -0.19 3.08 -1.73
CA VAL A 72 0.74 3.63 -0.76
C VAL A 72 0.03 3.84 0.57
N VAL A 73 0.70 3.48 1.65
CA VAL A 73 0.25 3.75 3.01
C VAL A 73 1.10 4.93 3.48
N LEU A 74 0.48 6.04 3.77
CA LEU A 74 1.15 7.31 3.90
C LEU A 74 0.85 7.98 5.22
N ASP A 75 1.90 8.33 5.96
CA ASP A 75 1.73 9.10 7.19
C ASP A 75 1.65 10.58 6.83
N ILE A 76 0.73 11.28 7.45
CA ILE A 76 0.57 12.70 7.19
C ILE A 76 1.61 13.55 7.90
N TRP A 77 1.94 13.18 9.13
CA TRP A 77 2.83 14.03 9.93
C TRP A 77 4.27 13.58 9.86
N MET A 78 4.97 14.08 8.86
CA MET A 78 6.39 13.83 8.69
C MET A 78 7.13 15.16 8.72
N GLU A 79 8.41 15.10 8.99
CA GLU A 79 9.12 16.31 9.24
C GLU A 79 9.34 17.19 8.05
N GLU A 80 9.90 16.74 7.01
CA GLU A 80 10.19 17.62 5.93
C GLU A 80 9.05 17.85 4.99
N MET A 81 8.71 16.94 4.20
CA MET A 81 7.58 17.06 3.30
C MET A 81 6.42 16.37 3.98
N THR A 82 5.33 17.07 4.22
CA THR A 82 4.21 16.46 4.91
C THR A 82 3.52 15.47 3.98
N GLY A 83 2.76 14.56 4.59
CA GLY A 83 2.01 13.62 3.80
C GLY A 83 0.99 14.27 2.90
N LEU A 84 0.43 15.41 3.30
CA LEU A 84 -0.51 16.11 2.43
C LEU A 84 0.18 16.61 1.17
N GLU A 85 1.42 17.06 1.29
CA GLU A 85 2.17 17.47 0.12
C GLU A 85 2.45 16.29 -0.79
N VAL A 86 2.80 15.15 -0.19
CA VAL A 86 3.04 13.94 -0.96
C VAL A 86 1.77 13.55 -1.70
N LEU A 87 0.65 13.58 -0.99
CA LEU A 87 -0.64 13.21 -1.57
C LEU A 87 -0.98 14.10 -2.75
N ALA A 88 -0.78 15.39 -2.60
CA ALA A 88 -1.11 16.33 -3.67
C ALA A 88 -0.25 16.06 -4.91
N ARG A 89 1.04 15.82 -4.71
CA ARG A 89 1.91 15.52 -5.83
C ARG A 89 1.54 14.21 -6.49
N LEU A 90 1.21 13.23 -5.66
CA LEU A 90 0.87 11.91 -6.16
C LEU A 90 -0.37 11.97 -7.02
N CYS A 91 -1.35 12.74 -6.62
CA CYS A 91 -2.55 12.87 -7.41
C CYS A 91 -2.27 13.39 -8.80
N ALA A 92 -1.30 14.28 -8.92
CA ALA A 92 -0.96 14.82 -10.23
C ALA A 92 -0.13 13.86 -11.06
N MET A 93 0.77 13.11 -10.44
CA MET A 93 1.70 12.30 -11.22
C MET A 93 1.30 10.84 -11.32
N SER A 94 0.48 10.36 -10.43
CA SER A 94 0.09 8.95 -10.48
C SER A 94 -1.33 8.81 -9.95
N PRO A 95 -2.31 9.30 -10.68
CA PRO A 95 -3.69 9.32 -10.17
C PRO A 95 -4.28 7.93 -9.95
N GLN A 96 -3.69 6.91 -10.51
CA GLN A 96 -4.21 5.57 -10.30
C GLN A 96 -3.64 4.90 -9.04
N THR A 97 -2.69 5.51 -8.35
CA THR A 97 -2.20 4.97 -7.10
C THR A 97 -3.22 5.22 -6.01
N HIS A 98 -3.65 4.17 -5.33
CA HIS A 98 -4.58 4.34 -4.22
C HIS A 98 -3.79 4.74 -2.96
N VAL A 99 -4.38 5.58 -2.14
CA VAL A 99 -3.71 6.09 -0.95
C VAL A 99 -4.52 5.75 0.28
N VAL A 100 -3.86 5.13 1.26
CA VAL A 100 -4.42 4.92 2.57
C VAL A 100 -3.58 5.79 3.51
N VAL A 101 -4.20 6.71 4.21
CA VAL A 101 -3.49 7.57 5.14
C VAL A 101 -3.52 6.96 6.52
N ILE A 102 -2.36 6.94 7.19
CA ILE A 102 -2.31 6.54 8.58
C ILE A 102 -1.70 7.72 9.34
N THR A 103 -2.13 7.93 10.57
CA THR A 103 -1.59 9.05 11.32
C THR A 103 -1.75 8.80 12.81
N GLY A 104 -0.79 9.23 13.62
CA GLY A 104 -0.87 9.14 15.06
C GLY A 104 -1.50 10.36 15.69
N ARG A 105 -1.98 11.31 14.88
CA ARG A 105 -2.47 12.54 15.39
C ARG A 105 -3.75 12.90 14.71
N GLU A 106 -4.80 13.04 15.45
CA GLU A 106 -6.08 13.35 14.88
C GLU A 106 -6.18 14.84 14.61
N ASP A 107 -6.51 15.21 13.41
CA ASP A 107 -6.60 16.60 13.00
C ASP A 107 -7.70 16.66 11.94
N THR A 108 -8.81 17.27 12.30
CA THR A 108 -9.96 17.30 11.41
C THR A 108 -9.67 17.99 10.09
N ALA A 109 -8.94 19.10 10.15
CA ALA A 109 -8.64 19.82 8.92
C ALA A 109 -7.78 18.99 7.98
N ALA A 110 -6.77 18.30 8.52
CA ALA A 110 -5.91 17.45 7.71
C ALA A 110 -6.71 16.31 7.11
N ARG A 111 -7.61 15.73 7.90
CA ARG A 111 -8.43 14.63 7.42
C ARG A 111 -9.32 15.07 6.27
N VAL A 112 -10.01 16.19 6.44
CA VAL A 112 -10.88 16.70 5.39
C VAL A 112 -10.08 16.97 4.12
N THR A 113 -8.92 17.61 4.28
CA THR A 113 -8.08 17.89 3.12
C THR A 113 -7.65 16.61 2.42
N ALA A 114 -7.20 15.63 3.18
CA ALA A 114 -6.75 14.37 2.59
C ALA A 114 -7.88 13.68 1.83
N MET A 115 -9.07 13.66 2.43
CA MET A 115 -10.19 13.02 1.77
C MET A 115 -10.60 13.76 0.51
N GLN A 116 -10.51 15.08 0.54
CA GLN A 116 -10.83 15.86 -0.64
C GLN A 116 -9.83 15.67 -1.76
N ILE A 117 -8.56 15.51 -1.43
CA ILE A 117 -7.55 15.27 -2.45
C ILE A 117 -7.74 13.89 -3.06
N GLY A 118 -8.12 12.90 -2.27
CA GLY A 118 -8.40 11.61 -2.88
C GLY A 118 -7.92 10.38 -2.15
N THR A 119 -7.87 10.44 -0.83
CA THR A 119 -7.50 9.29 -0.03
C THR A 119 -8.64 8.27 0.00
N VAL A 120 -8.32 6.99 -0.10
CA VAL A 120 -9.34 5.96 -0.05
C VAL A 120 -9.72 5.64 1.37
N ALA A 121 -8.83 5.80 2.31
CA ALA A 121 -9.13 5.52 3.72
C ALA A 121 -8.16 6.31 4.60
N TYR A 122 -8.60 6.54 5.83
CA TYR A 122 -7.84 7.37 6.76
C TYR A 122 -7.92 6.67 8.12
N LEU A 123 -6.79 6.22 8.62
CA LEU A 123 -6.74 5.46 9.87
C LEU A 123 -5.91 6.18 10.91
N ILE A 124 -6.35 6.12 12.15
CA ILE A 124 -5.63 6.75 13.26
C ILE A 124 -4.88 5.66 14.01
N LYS A 125 -3.61 5.89 14.29
CA LYS A 125 -2.81 4.95 15.07
C LYS A 125 -3.17 5.09 16.53
N PRO A 126 -3.17 4.05 17.31
CA PRO A 126 -2.91 2.67 16.88
C PRO A 126 -4.18 2.09 16.26
N PHE A 127 -4.00 1.22 15.30
CA PHE A 127 -5.12 0.57 14.66
C PHE A 127 -4.92 -0.93 14.74
N ASP A 128 -6.01 -1.64 14.57
CA ASP A 128 -6.01 -3.07 14.64
C ASP A 128 -5.44 -3.65 13.36
N ASP A 129 -4.60 -4.66 13.46
CA ASP A 129 -3.99 -5.27 12.28
C ASP A 129 -5.03 -5.73 11.29
N GLU A 130 -6.09 -6.33 11.79
CA GLU A 130 -7.12 -6.84 10.92
C GLU A 130 -7.83 -5.72 10.19
N GLN A 131 -8.13 -4.65 10.90
CA GLN A 131 -8.76 -3.50 10.29
C GLN A 131 -7.86 -2.91 9.21
N PHE A 132 -6.57 -2.80 9.51
CA PHE A 132 -5.63 -2.24 8.55
C PHE A 132 -5.58 -3.10 7.29
N LEU A 133 -5.48 -4.41 7.46
CA LEU A 133 -5.40 -5.30 6.32
C LEU A 133 -6.67 -5.28 5.49
N GLU A 134 -7.82 -5.15 6.13
CA GLU A 134 -9.07 -5.04 5.39
C GLU A 134 -9.08 -3.81 4.52
N VAL A 135 -8.61 -2.70 5.05
CA VAL A 135 -8.58 -1.46 4.31
C VAL A 135 -7.64 -1.59 3.11
N VAL A 136 -6.48 -2.23 3.32
CA VAL A 136 -5.52 -2.40 2.24
C VAL A 136 -6.12 -3.25 1.12
N HIS A 137 -6.72 -4.36 1.47
CA HIS A 137 -7.31 -5.23 0.46
C HIS A 137 -8.47 -4.54 -0.25
N HIS A 138 -9.27 -3.80 0.49
CA HIS A 138 -10.36 -3.07 -0.12
C HIS A 138 -9.84 -2.03 -1.12
N ALA A 139 -8.80 -1.31 -0.73
CA ALA A 139 -8.24 -0.29 -1.61
C ALA A 139 -7.69 -0.89 -2.89
N LEU A 140 -7.23 -2.13 -2.83
CA LEU A 140 -6.69 -2.78 -4.01
C LEU A 140 -7.76 -3.53 -4.80
N GLY A 141 -9.01 -3.47 -4.35
CA GLY A 141 -10.10 -4.12 -5.07
C GLY A 141 -10.19 -5.61 -4.86
N HIS A 142 -9.55 -6.12 -3.82
CA HIS A 142 -9.61 -7.56 -3.56
C HIS A 142 -10.97 -7.93 -2.98
N PRO A 143 -11.44 -9.13 -3.22
CA PRO A 143 -12.72 -9.53 -2.66
C PRO A 143 -12.64 -9.59 -1.15
N PRO A 144 -13.72 -9.26 -0.49
CA PRO A 144 -13.69 -9.25 0.97
C PRO A 144 -13.62 -10.66 1.53
N LYS A 145 -12.78 -10.83 2.54
CA LYS A 145 -12.70 -12.11 3.15
C LYS A 145 -13.89 -12.37 4.01
N SER A 146 -14.58 -11.36 4.41
CA SER A 146 -15.70 -11.56 5.29
C SER A 146 -16.76 -12.41 4.68
N SER A 147 -16.81 -12.46 3.37
CA SER A 147 -17.83 -13.27 2.76
C SER A 147 -17.65 -14.72 3.11
N SER A 148 -16.45 -15.12 3.34
CA SER A 148 -16.24 -16.50 3.64
C SER A 148 -16.60 -16.81 5.09
N ARG A 149 -16.53 -15.85 5.95
CA ARG A 149 -16.91 -16.12 7.28
C ARG A 149 -18.34 -15.99 7.51
N LYS A 150 -19.05 -15.40 6.66
CA LYS A 150 -20.37 -15.15 6.89
C LYS A 150 -21.09 -16.31 6.99
N PRO A 151 -21.72 -16.65 7.81
CA PRO A 151 -22.49 -17.86 7.94
C PRO A 151 -23.82 -17.77 7.32
#